data_b856f8a81c8488dd5dc52f5d5f9f6531
#
_entry.id   b856f8a81c8488dd5dc52f5d5f9f6531
#
_cell.length_a   1.000
_cell.length_b   1.000
_cell.length_c   1.000
_cell.angle_alpha   90.00
_cell.angle_beta   90.00
_cell.angle_gamma   90.00
#
_symmetry.space_group_name_H-M   'P 1'
#
loop_
_entity.id
_entity.type
_entity.pdbx_description
1 polymer ?
#
loop_
_entity_poly.entity_id
_entity_poly.type
_entity_poly.pdbx_seq_one_letter_code
_entity_poly.pdbx_strand_id
1 'polypeptide(L)'
;LGLSCKRIQFTTDTLPSDITGFTMFNRETNSFEYRDGAANCQLLLADEINRTSPKTQSALLEVMEEHTITVDGKTHHLPSPFICIATQNPLGFAGTQPLPESQLDRFMVCLSIGYPTLEHQMNIINAQRYQNPLQELQPATTAQNVIEVQNYLTSVQMTEDVLRYAILLCEATRNHPLVELGISPRGVSALVKMAKASAIIRGRNYVIPEDVQNVYTDVCAHRLVLRPQAQADGKDAGMILQEIMDDIRPKAER
;
A
#
# COMPACT_ATOMS: atom_id res chain seq x y z
N LEU A 1 8.21 -1.25 14.89
CA LEU A 1 7.09 -2.17 15.12
C LEU A 1 7.52 -3.53 15.74
N GLY A 2 8.82 -3.82 15.90
CA GLY A 2 9.27 -5.12 16.41
C GLY A 2 8.91 -6.30 15.51
N LEU A 3 8.81 -6.07 14.20
CA LEU A 3 8.47 -7.09 13.20
C LEU A 3 9.72 -7.67 12.56
N SER A 4 9.68 -8.94 12.15
CA SER A 4 10.69 -9.49 11.25
C SER A 4 10.63 -8.77 9.91
N CYS A 5 11.76 -8.18 9.49
CA CYS A 5 11.81 -7.36 8.28
C CYS A 5 12.77 -7.97 7.26
N LYS A 6 12.32 -8.04 6.01
CA LYS A 6 13.19 -8.34 4.86
C LYS A 6 13.06 -7.23 3.81
N ARG A 7 14.16 -6.96 3.12
CA ARG A 7 14.22 -6.03 2.00
C ARG A 7 14.62 -6.78 0.73
N ILE A 8 13.93 -6.53 -0.36
CA ILE A 8 14.28 -6.99 -1.69
C ILE A 8 14.34 -5.80 -2.65
N GLN A 9 15.45 -5.69 -3.37
CA GLN A 9 15.62 -4.72 -4.45
C GLN A 9 15.27 -5.40 -5.76
N PHE A 10 14.22 -4.93 -6.44
CA PHE A 10 13.81 -5.49 -7.72
C PHE A 10 14.70 -5.00 -8.86
N THR A 11 15.05 -5.92 -9.73
CA THR A 11 15.83 -5.71 -10.96
C THR A 11 15.19 -6.50 -12.10
N THR A 12 15.70 -6.34 -13.32
CA THR A 12 15.29 -7.13 -14.48
C THR A 12 15.49 -8.63 -14.29
N ASP A 13 16.43 -9.02 -13.43
CA ASP A 13 16.82 -10.41 -13.19
C ASP A 13 16.11 -11.06 -12.00
N THR A 14 15.33 -10.27 -11.25
CA THR A 14 14.56 -10.78 -10.10
C THR A 14 13.49 -11.77 -10.56
N LEU A 15 13.51 -12.97 -9.99
CA LEU A 15 12.58 -14.06 -10.29
C LEU A 15 11.43 -14.13 -9.28
N PRO A 16 10.28 -14.72 -9.67
CA PRO A 16 9.19 -15.02 -8.72
C PRO A 16 9.66 -15.84 -7.50
N SER A 17 10.57 -16.79 -7.71
CA SER A 17 11.14 -17.62 -6.64
C SER A 17 11.96 -16.85 -5.61
N ASP A 18 12.49 -15.68 -5.96
CA ASP A 18 13.18 -14.82 -4.98
C ASP A 18 12.19 -14.26 -3.95
N ILE A 19 10.91 -14.11 -4.34
CA ILE A 19 9.83 -13.65 -3.48
C ILE A 19 9.21 -14.83 -2.74
N THR A 20 8.80 -15.86 -3.49
CA THR A 20 8.00 -16.97 -2.96
C THR A 20 8.82 -18.08 -2.33
N GLY A 21 10.13 -18.15 -2.63
CA GLY A 21 10.93 -19.31 -2.33
C GLY A 21 10.80 -20.43 -3.39
N PHE A 22 11.48 -21.51 -3.15
CA PHE A 22 11.52 -22.65 -4.05
C PHE A 22 11.87 -23.94 -3.30
N THR A 23 11.55 -25.10 -3.88
CA THR A 23 11.94 -26.39 -3.33
C THR A 23 13.25 -26.85 -3.96
N MET A 24 14.17 -27.32 -3.15
CA MET A 24 15.43 -27.91 -3.61
C MET A 24 15.66 -29.28 -2.98
N PHE A 25 16.35 -30.15 -3.70
CA PHE A 25 16.73 -31.45 -3.19
C PHE A 25 17.95 -31.35 -2.27
N ASN A 26 17.78 -31.73 -1.01
CA ASN A 26 18.86 -31.80 -0.05
C ASN A 26 19.49 -33.20 -0.09
N ARG A 27 20.75 -33.30 -0.49
CA ARG A 27 21.48 -34.57 -0.62
C ARG A 27 21.81 -35.21 0.73
N GLU A 28 21.94 -34.42 1.79
CA GLU A 28 22.26 -34.92 3.12
C GLU A 28 21.04 -35.61 3.76
N THR A 29 19.87 -35.02 3.64
CA THR A 29 18.62 -35.56 4.16
C THR A 29 17.90 -36.47 3.15
N ASN A 30 18.39 -36.55 1.91
CA ASN A 30 17.79 -37.26 0.79
C ASN A 30 16.31 -36.92 0.59
N SER A 31 15.96 -35.63 0.75
CA SER A 31 14.59 -35.12 0.70
C SER A 31 14.50 -33.78 0.00
N PHE A 32 13.30 -33.45 -0.49
CA PHE A 32 13.01 -32.09 -0.99
C PHE A 32 12.70 -31.17 0.17
N GLU A 33 13.41 -30.05 0.25
CA GLU A 33 13.24 -29.03 1.26
C GLU A 33 12.83 -27.70 0.63
N TYR A 34 11.86 -27.05 1.23
CA TYR A 34 11.46 -25.70 0.85
C TYR A 34 12.49 -24.69 1.39
N ARG A 35 12.89 -23.76 0.54
CA ARG A 35 13.72 -22.61 0.89
C ARG A 35 12.90 -21.34 0.81
N ASP A 36 12.84 -20.61 1.90
CA ASP A 36 12.08 -19.38 2.04
C ASP A 36 12.56 -18.28 1.10
N GLY A 37 11.61 -17.64 0.44
CA GLY A 37 11.83 -16.41 -0.30
C GLY A 37 11.82 -15.17 0.59
N ALA A 38 11.90 -14.00 -0.06
CA ALA A 38 11.88 -12.72 0.63
C ALA A 38 10.55 -12.45 1.36
N ALA A 39 9.43 -12.95 0.84
CA ALA A 39 8.10 -12.69 1.40
C ALA A 39 7.84 -13.40 2.74
N ASN A 40 8.65 -14.40 3.12
CA ASN A 40 8.50 -15.03 4.43
C ASN A 40 9.06 -14.13 5.56
N CYS A 41 8.32 -13.08 5.88
CA CYS A 41 8.59 -12.10 6.93
C CYS A 41 7.30 -11.37 7.30
N GLN A 42 7.32 -10.57 8.37
CA GLN A 42 6.17 -9.75 8.79
C GLN A 42 6.13 -8.38 8.10
N LEU A 43 7.29 -7.84 7.72
CA LEU A 43 7.41 -6.58 6.99
C LEU A 43 8.32 -6.80 5.78
N LEU A 44 7.75 -6.71 4.59
CA LEU A 44 8.50 -6.77 3.34
C LEU A 44 8.69 -5.36 2.78
N LEU A 45 9.93 -4.94 2.61
CA LEU A 45 10.29 -3.74 1.86
C LEU A 45 10.66 -4.14 0.43
N ALA A 46 9.78 -3.85 -0.51
CA ALA A 46 9.90 -4.21 -1.92
C ALA A 46 10.32 -2.97 -2.75
N ASP A 47 11.61 -2.80 -2.97
CA ASP A 47 12.15 -1.61 -3.62
C ASP A 47 12.14 -1.71 -5.14
N GLU A 48 11.65 -0.64 -5.80
CA GLU A 48 11.63 -0.47 -7.26
C GLU A 48 10.90 -1.60 -8.01
N ILE A 49 9.69 -1.94 -7.55
CA ILE A 49 8.88 -3.05 -8.11
C ILE A 49 8.55 -2.90 -9.61
N ASN A 50 8.67 -1.69 -10.16
CA ASN A 50 8.50 -1.42 -11.59
C ASN A 50 9.73 -1.75 -12.44
N ARG A 51 10.82 -2.27 -11.85
CA ARG A 51 12.02 -2.70 -12.59
C ARG A 51 12.05 -4.19 -12.90
N THR A 52 11.08 -4.95 -12.46
CA THR A 52 11.03 -6.40 -12.70
C THR A 52 9.97 -6.79 -13.72
N SER A 53 9.97 -8.07 -14.11
CA SER A 53 9.02 -8.61 -15.08
C SER A 53 7.58 -8.62 -14.55
N PRO A 54 6.55 -8.54 -15.41
CA PRO A 54 5.15 -8.66 -15.00
C PRO A 54 4.85 -9.96 -14.23
N LYS A 55 5.57 -11.05 -14.54
CA LYS A 55 5.44 -12.33 -13.85
C LYS A 55 5.88 -12.23 -12.39
N THR A 56 6.99 -11.54 -12.14
CA THR A 56 7.52 -11.31 -10.79
C THR A 56 6.63 -10.33 -10.02
N GLN A 57 6.14 -9.27 -10.68
CA GLN A 57 5.15 -8.35 -10.08
C GLN A 57 3.89 -9.11 -9.64
N SER A 58 3.36 -9.99 -10.51
CA SER A 58 2.17 -10.79 -10.18
C SER A 58 2.38 -11.70 -8.99
N ALA A 59 3.56 -12.32 -8.86
CA ALA A 59 3.88 -13.16 -7.70
C ALA A 59 3.90 -12.35 -6.39
N LEU A 60 4.46 -11.12 -6.39
CA LEU A 60 4.41 -10.23 -5.23
C LEU A 60 2.97 -9.89 -4.85
N LEU A 61 2.15 -9.53 -5.83
CA LEU A 61 0.77 -9.11 -5.60
C LEU A 61 -0.12 -10.25 -5.11
N GLU A 62 0.11 -11.48 -5.58
CA GLU A 62 -0.57 -12.68 -5.09
C GLU A 62 -0.25 -12.91 -3.61
N VAL A 63 1.02 -12.85 -3.24
CA VAL A 63 1.47 -12.97 -1.85
C VAL A 63 0.85 -11.89 -0.96
N MET A 64 0.75 -10.65 -1.45
CA MET A 64 0.14 -9.54 -0.71
C MET A 64 -1.36 -9.73 -0.48
N GLU A 65 -2.06 -10.36 -1.41
CA GLU A 65 -3.51 -10.53 -1.35
C GLU A 65 -3.91 -11.78 -0.55
N GLU A 66 -3.26 -12.90 -0.83
CA GLU A 66 -3.61 -14.20 -0.25
C GLU A 66 -2.97 -14.44 1.13
N HIS A 67 -1.93 -13.69 1.48
CA HIS A 67 -1.09 -13.92 2.68
C HIS A 67 -0.56 -15.34 2.76
N THR A 68 -0.44 -16.02 1.62
CA THR A 68 0.08 -17.37 1.48
C THR A 68 0.99 -17.48 0.26
N ILE A 69 1.83 -18.50 0.26
CA ILE A 69 2.73 -18.86 -0.83
C ILE A 69 2.48 -20.31 -1.17
N THR A 70 2.21 -20.64 -2.44
CA THR A 70 2.06 -22.02 -2.90
C THR A 70 3.22 -22.41 -3.80
N VAL A 71 4.04 -23.36 -3.34
CA VAL A 71 5.19 -23.92 -4.08
C VAL A 71 5.04 -25.45 -4.15
N ASP A 72 5.12 -26.02 -5.34
CA ASP A 72 4.99 -27.46 -5.59
C ASP A 72 3.76 -28.10 -4.94
N GLY A 73 2.63 -27.40 -5.00
CA GLY A 73 1.35 -27.86 -4.43
C GLY A 73 1.25 -27.80 -2.91
N LYS A 74 2.23 -27.23 -2.22
CA LYS A 74 2.19 -26.98 -0.78
C LYS A 74 1.99 -25.51 -0.49
N THR A 75 1.02 -25.18 0.36
CA THR A 75 0.72 -23.82 0.78
C THR A 75 1.42 -23.50 2.08
N HIS A 76 2.18 -22.42 2.10
CA HIS A 76 2.88 -21.86 3.24
C HIS A 76 2.20 -20.56 3.66
N HIS A 77 1.79 -20.43 4.91
CA HIS A 77 1.21 -19.19 5.45
C HIS A 77 2.31 -18.21 5.81
N LEU A 78 2.10 -16.94 5.48
CA LEU A 78 3.01 -15.88 5.91
C LEU A 78 2.87 -15.59 7.40
N PRO A 79 3.96 -15.13 8.04
CA PRO A 79 3.89 -14.66 9.42
C PRO A 79 2.89 -13.50 9.56
N SER A 80 2.08 -13.51 10.63
CA SER A 80 1.13 -12.42 10.92
C SER A 80 1.72 -11.45 11.97
N PRO A 81 1.50 -10.12 11.84
CA PRO A 81 0.87 -9.45 10.69
C PRO A 81 1.80 -9.46 9.47
N PHE A 82 1.26 -9.44 8.25
CA PHE A 82 2.05 -9.23 7.05
C PHE A 82 1.79 -7.84 6.49
N ILE A 83 2.87 -7.07 6.28
CA ILE A 83 2.84 -5.70 5.73
C ILE A 83 3.83 -5.64 4.58
N CYS A 84 3.40 -5.15 3.43
CA CYS A 84 4.27 -4.88 2.29
C CYS A 84 4.34 -3.37 2.03
N ILE A 85 5.56 -2.84 2.02
CA ILE A 85 5.85 -1.47 1.57
C ILE A 85 6.61 -1.59 0.27
N ALA A 86 6.00 -1.10 -0.81
CA ALA A 86 6.61 -1.14 -2.13
C ALA A 86 6.99 0.28 -2.58
N THR A 87 8.12 0.41 -3.27
CA THR A 87 8.52 1.66 -3.91
C THR A 87 8.49 1.53 -5.41
N GLN A 88 8.18 2.64 -6.09
CA GLN A 88 8.32 2.81 -7.53
C GLN A 88 9.14 4.06 -7.81
N ASN A 89 10.01 3.99 -8.81
CA ASN A 89 10.66 5.17 -9.33
C ASN A 89 9.81 5.69 -10.52
N PRO A 90 9.17 6.87 -10.41
CA PRO A 90 8.30 7.39 -11.46
C PRO A 90 9.09 7.84 -12.70
N LEU A 91 10.39 8.12 -12.56
CA LEU A 91 11.23 8.48 -13.69
C LEU A 91 11.51 7.21 -14.51
N GLY A 92 10.97 7.18 -15.73
CA GLY A 92 11.12 6.06 -16.66
C GLY A 92 12.58 5.89 -17.10
N PHE A 93 13.33 5.06 -16.39
CA PHE A 93 14.60 4.54 -16.89
C PHE A 93 14.35 3.41 -17.89
N ALA A 94 15.28 3.18 -18.81
CA ALA A 94 15.23 2.04 -19.73
C ALA A 94 15.05 0.73 -18.91
N GLY A 95 14.01 -0.03 -19.23
CA GLY A 95 13.69 -1.30 -18.55
C GLY A 95 12.67 -1.20 -17.41
N THR A 96 12.09 -0.04 -17.12
CA THR A 96 10.97 0.06 -16.17
C THR A 96 9.65 -0.31 -16.85
N GLN A 97 8.82 -1.11 -16.18
CA GLN A 97 7.47 -1.46 -16.60
C GLN A 97 6.48 -0.95 -15.54
N PRO A 98 5.64 0.05 -15.86
CA PRO A 98 4.64 0.53 -14.92
C PRO A 98 3.68 -0.61 -14.56
N LEU A 99 3.23 -0.62 -13.31
CA LEU A 99 2.19 -1.56 -12.89
C LEU A 99 0.87 -1.18 -13.59
N PRO A 100 0.15 -2.17 -14.15
CA PRO A 100 -1.21 -1.95 -14.61
C PRO A 100 -2.13 -1.45 -13.49
N GLU A 101 -3.18 -0.73 -13.85
CA GLU A 101 -4.16 -0.14 -12.90
C GLU A 101 -4.79 -1.20 -12.00
N SER A 102 -5.11 -2.37 -12.55
CA SER A 102 -5.66 -3.51 -11.79
C SER A 102 -4.71 -4.06 -10.73
N GLN A 103 -3.41 -3.83 -10.89
CA GLN A 103 -2.39 -4.20 -9.93
C GLN A 103 -2.18 -3.09 -8.88
N LEU A 104 -2.23 -1.83 -9.30
CA LEU A 104 -2.17 -0.68 -8.39
C LEU A 104 -3.35 -0.68 -7.41
N ASP A 105 -4.54 -1.10 -7.84
CA ASP A 105 -5.74 -1.21 -6.99
C ASP A 105 -5.56 -2.17 -5.78
N ARG A 106 -4.55 -3.05 -5.80
CA ARG A 106 -4.24 -3.96 -4.68
C ARG A 106 -3.51 -3.27 -3.52
N PHE A 107 -2.84 -2.16 -3.76
CA PHE A 107 -2.19 -1.37 -2.70
C PHE A 107 -3.23 -0.56 -1.93
N MET A 108 -3.16 -0.59 -0.60
CA MET A 108 -4.10 0.13 0.26
C MET A 108 -4.00 1.64 0.07
N VAL A 109 -2.79 2.17 0.07
CA VAL A 109 -2.47 3.59 -0.10
C VAL A 109 -1.30 3.78 -1.04
N CYS A 110 -1.21 4.94 -1.66
CA CYS A 110 -0.05 5.39 -2.41
C CYS A 110 0.36 6.78 -1.92
N LEU A 111 1.59 6.89 -1.45
CA LEU A 111 2.14 8.11 -0.86
C LEU A 111 3.28 8.64 -1.71
N SER A 112 3.39 9.94 -1.81
CA SER A 112 4.55 10.63 -2.39
C SER A 112 5.39 11.22 -1.28
N ILE A 113 6.68 10.91 -1.25
CA ILE A 113 7.61 11.47 -0.25
C ILE A 113 8.03 12.89 -0.63
N GLY A 114 8.10 13.19 -1.95
CA GLY A 114 8.59 14.48 -2.45
C GLY A 114 10.07 14.72 -2.14
N TYR A 115 10.50 15.97 -2.30
CA TYR A 115 11.85 16.39 -1.94
C TYR A 115 11.89 16.99 -0.52
N PRO A 116 12.96 16.77 0.24
CA PRO A 116 13.11 17.38 1.56
C PRO A 116 13.31 18.89 1.42
N THR A 117 12.86 19.65 2.43
CA THR A 117 13.17 21.07 2.54
C THR A 117 14.68 21.30 2.69
N LEU A 118 15.16 22.55 2.46
CA LEU A 118 16.56 22.90 2.63
C LEU A 118 17.08 22.49 4.03
N GLU A 119 16.32 22.80 5.06
CA GLU A 119 16.68 22.47 6.45
C GLU A 119 16.78 20.96 6.67
N HIS A 120 15.81 20.19 6.17
CA HIS A 120 15.86 18.73 6.24
C HIS A 120 17.02 18.14 5.46
N GLN A 121 17.36 18.70 4.28
CA GLN A 121 18.57 18.28 3.52
C GLN A 121 19.85 18.52 4.33
N MET A 122 19.99 19.68 4.96
CA MET A 122 21.13 19.95 5.83
C MET A 122 21.23 18.97 6.99
N ASN A 123 20.10 18.63 7.62
CA ASN A 123 20.05 17.66 8.70
C ASN A 123 20.45 16.25 8.24
N ILE A 124 19.99 15.81 7.05
CA ILE A 124 20.37 14.51 6.46
C ILE A 124 21.89 14.45 6.24
N ILE A 125 22.48 15.50 5.65
CA ILE A 125 23.93 15.55 5.38
C ILE A 125 24.74 15.55 6.69
N ASN A 126 24.28 16.29 7.69
CA ASN A 126 24.94 16.33 8.98
C ASN A 126 24.83 15.01 9.74
N ALA A 127 23.66 14.33 9.71
CA ALA A 127 23.46 13.06 10.38
C ALA A 127 24.36 11.95 9.78
N GLN A 128 24.60 11.96 8.48
CA GLN A 128 25.51 11.00 7.82
C GLN A 128 26.96 11.07 8.30
N ARG A 129 27.36 12.19 8.94
CA ARG A 129 28.73 12.38 9.45
C ARG A 129 29.01 11.64 10.76
N TYR A 130 27.99 11.30 11.53
CA TYR A 130 28.20 10.87 12.92
C TYR A 130 27.82 9.42 13.21
N GLN A 131 26.71 8.89 12.74
CA GLN A 131 26.32 7.46 12.84
C GLN A 131 25.07 7.20 12.01
N ASN A 132 24.80 5.92 11.67
CA ASN A 132 23.55 5.57 11.02
C ASN A 132 22.40 5.57 12.06
N PRO A 133 21.45 6.54 12.01
CA PRO A 133 20.40 6.66 13.03
C PRO A 133 19.52 5.41 13.16
N LEU A 134 19.49 4.56 12.12
CA LEU A 134 18.70 3.33 12.11
C LEU A 134 19.19 2.29 13.14
N GLN A 135 20.48 2.34 13.52
CA GLN A 135 21.05 1.39 14.48
C GLN A 135 20.63 1.66 15.93
N GLU A 136 20.19 2.89 16.22
CA GLU A 136 19.75 3.30 17.56
C GLU A 136 18.25 3.13 17.79
N LEU A 137 17.49 2.84 16.73
CA LEU A 137 16.04 2.71 16.83
C LEU A 137 15.65 1.44 17.60
N GLN A 138 14.84 1.64 18.64
CA GLN A 138 14.20 0.56 19.37
C GLN A 138 12.74 0.39 18.92
N PRO A 139 12.20 -0.84 18.91
CA PRO A 139 10.79 -1.05 18.62
C PRO A 139 9.89 -0.29 19.61
N ALA A 140 8.96 0.50 19.09
CA ALA A 140 7.97 1.21 19.90
C ALA A 140 6.75 0.34 20.26
N THR A 141 6.57 -0.80 19.56
CA THR A 141 5.45 -1.74 19.78
C THR A 141 5.83 -3.14 19.31
N THR A 142 4.99 -4.12 19.58
CA THR A 142 5.19 -5.53 19.23
C THR A 142 4.25 -5.98 18.10
N ALA A 143 4.58 -7.12 17.47
CA ALA A 143 3.70 -7.75 16.47
C ALA A 143 2.29 -8.03 17.04
N GLN A 144 2.22 -8.46 18.30
CA GLN A 144 0.95 -8.75 18.96
C GLN A 144 0.08 -7.50 19.08
N ASN A 145 0.64 -6.36 19.48
CA ASN A 145 -0.10 -5.10 19.58
C ASN A 145 -0.62 -4.65 18.21
N VAL A 146 0.15 -4.87 17.12
CA VAL A 146 -0.32 -4.57 15.76
C VAL A 146 -1.53 -5.42 15.39
N ILE A 147 -1.49 -6.73 15.68
CA ILE A 147 -2.63 -7.64 15.46
C ILE A 147 -3.85 -7.20 16.26
N GLU A 148 -3.67 -6.82 17.52
CA GLU A 148 -4.76 -6.34 18.38
C GLU A 148 -5.43 -5.09 17.80
N VAL A 149 -4.65 -4.13 17.31
CA VAL A 149 -5.19 -2.93 16.63
C VAL A 149 -5.90 -3.30 15.33
N GLN A 150 -5.35 -4.23 14.52
CA GLN A 150 -6.02 -4.71 13.31
C GLN A 150 -7.36 -5.38 13.62
N ASN A 151 -7.44 -6.19 14.68
CA ASN A 151 -8.68 -6.81 15.11
C ASN A 151 -9.68 -5.77 15.66
N TYR A 152 -9.19 -4.78 16.41
CA TYR A 152 -10.01 -3.71 16.93
C TYR A 152 -10.68 -2.86 15.83
N LEU A 153 -10.06 -2.77 14.65
CA LEU A 153 -10.59 -2.02 13.50
C LEU A 153 -12.03 -2.46 13.13
N THR A 154 -12.36 -3.75 13.32
CA THR A 154 -13.69 -4.29 13.02
C THR A 154 -14.77 -3.74 13.96
N SER A 155 -14.40 -3.35 15.18
CA SER A 155 -15.30 -2.82 16.20
C SER A 155 -15.56 -1.31 16.08
N VAL A 156 -14.74 -0.60 15.26
CA VAL A 156 -14.92 0.85 15.04
C VAL A 156 -16.24 1.08 14.32
N GLN A 157 -17.08 1.89 14.93
CA GLN A 157 -18.40 2.20 14.40
C GLN A 157 -18.33 3.20 13.26
N MET A 158 -19.19 3.02 12.27
CA MET A 158 -19.38 3.95 11.16
C MET A 158 -20.89 4.04 10.91
N THR A 159 -21.44 5.24 11.02
CA THR A 159 -22.87 5.45 10.78
C THR A 159 -23.18 5.25 9.30
N GLU A 160 -24.44 4.97 8.99
CA GLU A 160 -24.89 4.77 7.61
C GLU A 160 -24.67 6.04 6.76
N ASP A 161 -24.84 7.22 7.35
CA ASP A 161 -24.61 8.50 6.65
C ASP A 161 -23.14 8.71 6.28
N VAL A 162 -22.19 8.39 7.19
CA VAL A 162 -20.76 8.47 6.89
C VAL A 162 -20.34 7.42 5.87
N LEU A 163 -20.89 6.20 5.96
CA LEU A 163 -20.64 5.16 4.95
C LEU A 163 -21.17 5.59 3.58
N ARG A 164 -22.39 6.12 3.52
CA ARG A 164 -22.98 6.68 2.30
C ARG A 164 -22.13 7.78 1.72
N TYR A 165 -21.61 8.68 2.55
CA TYR A 165 -20.70 9.75 2.12
C TYR A 165 -19.45 9.19 1.45
N ALA A 166 -18.78 8.21 2.06
CA ALA A 166 -17.60 7.57 1.46
C ALA A 166 -17.92 6.90 0.12
N ILE A 167 -19.08 6.24 0.00
CA ILE A 167 -19.52 5.61 -1.25
C ILE A 167 -19.80 6.67 -2.31
N LEU A 168 -20.50 7.76 -1.98
CA LEU A 168 -20.83 8.84 -2.92
C LEU A 168 -19.57 9.50 -3.49
N LEU A 169 -18.54 9.74 -2.67
CA LEU A 169 -17.26 10.23 -3.14
C LEU A 169 -16.64 9.32 -4.20
N CYS A 170 -16.66 7.99 -3.98
CA CYS A 170 -16.15 7.03 -4.93
C CYS A 170 -17.02 6.91 -6.20
N GLU A 171 -18.35 6.96 -6.06
CA GLU A 171 -19.28 6.93 -7.21
C GLU A 171 -19.11 8.16 -8.10
N ALA A 172 -18.91 9.34 -7.52
CA ALA A 172 -18.67 10.56 -8.28
C ALA A 172 -17.44 10.44 -9.20
N THR A 173 -16.41 9.71 -8.78
CA THR A 173 -15.23 9.46 -9.63
C THR A 173 -15.60 8.71 -10.92
N ARG A 174 -16.57 7.78 -10.87
CA ARG A 174 -17.00 6.97 -12.02
C ARG A 174 -17.79 7.79 -13.05
N ASN A 175 -18.42 8.87 -12.60
CA ASN A 175 -19.26 9.74 -13.43
C ASN A 175 -18.56 11.05 -13.82
N HIS A 176 -17.30 11.24 -13.39
CA HIS A 176 -16.58 12.48 -13.65
C HIS A 176 -16.11 12.55 -15.13
N PRO A 177 -16.32 13.68 -15.86
CA PRO A 177 -16.04 13.76 -17.29
C PRO A 177 -14.58 13.54 -17.67
N LEU A 178 -13.64 13.87 -16.78
CA LEU A 178 -12.18 13.73 -17.00
C LEU A 178 -11.64 12.37 -16.53
N VAL A 179 -12.47 11.50 -15.97
CA VAL A 179 -12.07 10.17 -15.48
C VAL A 179 -12.49 9.11 -16.50
N GLU A 180 -11.57 8.24 -16.87
CA GLU A 180 -11.83 7.07 -17.71
C GLU A 180 -12.20 5.85 -16.86
N LEU A 181 -11.42 5.61 -15.78
CA LEU A 181 -11.70 4.56 -14.81
C LEU A 181 -11.75 5.15 -13.40
N GLY A 182 -12.91 5.07 -12.77
CA GLY A 182 -13.13 5.51 -11.39
C GLY A 182 -12.85 4.42 -10.37
N ILE A 183 -13.08 4.73 -9.10
CA ILE A 183 -12.76 3.87 -7.96
C ILE A 183 -13.55 2.57 -8.00
N SER A 184 -12.85 1.43 -7.86
CA SER A 184 -13.42 0.09 -7.77
C SER A 184 -14.12 -0.17 -6.41
N PRO A 185 -14.96 -1.22 -6.29
CA PRO A 185 -15.48 -1.64 -4.99
C PRO A 185 -14.38 -1.99 -3.97
N ARG A 186 -13.22 -2.49 -4.44
CA ARG A 186 -12.04 -2.72 -3.59
C ARG A 186 -11.50 -1.40 -3.02
N GLY A 187 -11.42 -0.35 -3.85
CA GLY A 187 -11.01 0.98 -3.42
C GLY A 187 -11.98 1.59 -2.39
N VAL A 188 -13.30 1.40 -2.54
CA VAL A 188 -14.28 1.79 -1.52
C VAL A 188 -14.02 1.09 -0.19
N SER A 189 -13.79 -0.23 -0.23
CA SER A 189 -13.45 -1.01 0.98
C SER A 189 -12.15 -0.53 1.63
N ALA A 190 -11.14 -0.21 0.84
CA ALA A 190 -9.88 0.36 1.32
C ALA A 190 -10.10 1.71 2.01
N LEU A 191 -10.91 2.60 1.40
CA LEU A 191 -11.25 3.91 1.96
C LEU A 191 -11.94 3.78 3.33
N VAL A 192 -12.92 2.89 3.46
CA VAL A 192 -13.62 2.62 4.72
C VAL A 192 -12.65 2.09 5.79
N LYS A 193 -11.77 1.15 5.43
CA LYS A 193 -10.75 0.61 6.36
C LYS A 193 -9.79 1.71 6.84
N MET A 194 -9.31 2.54 5.93
CA MET A 194 -8.39 3.63 6.25
C MET A 194 -9.06 4.73 7.08
N ALA A 195 -10.33 5.07 6.83
CA ALA A 195 -11.09 6.01 7.66
C ALA A 195 -11.26 5.49 9.10
N LYS A 196 -11.55 4.18 9.28
CA LYS A 196 -11.58 3.56 10.60
C LYS A 196 -10.23 3.61 11.30
N ALA A 197 -9.13 3.36 10.58
CA ALA A 197 -7.77 3.46 11.13
C ALA A 197 -7.44 4.91 11.53
N SER A 198 -7.86 5.90 10.73
CA SER A 198 -7.73 7.32 11.05
C SER A 198 -8.42 7.67 12.37
N ALA A 199 -9.64 7.17 12.59
CA ALA A 199 -10.39 7.37 13.83
C ALA A 199 -9.64 6.78 15.04
N ILE A 200 -9.10 5.55 14.94
CA ILE A 200 -8.32 4.91 16.01
C ILE A 200 -7.08 5.74 16.36
N ILE A 201 -6.30 6.17 15.36
CA ILE A 201 -5.09 6.99 15.58
C ILE A 201 -5.43 8.29 16.32
N ARG A 202 -6.65 8.82 16.13
CA ARG A 202 -7.16 10.01 16.82
C ARG A 202 -7.88 9.70 18.15
N GLY A 203 -7.76 8.46 18.63
CA GLY A 203 -8.31 8.03 19.93
C GLY A 203 -9.82 7.85 19.95
N ARG A 204 -10.48 7.66 18.79
CA ARG A 204 -11.93 7.47 18.68
C ARG A 204 -12.27 6.05 18.26
N ASN A 205 -13.43 5.56 18.73
CA ASN A 205 -14.00 4.27 18.33
C ASN A 205 -15.16 4.42 17.31
N TYR A 206 -15.28 5.61 16.70
CA TYR A 206 -16.25 5.89 15.64
C TYR A 206 -15.63 6.80 14.57
N VAL A 207 -16.11 6.67 13.37
CA VAL A 207 -15.66 7.42 12.18
C VAL A 207 -16.52 8.65 11.99
N ILE A 208 -15.88 9.78 11.67
CA ILE A 208 -16.53 11.02 11.24
C ILE A 208 -16.16 11.33 9.79
N PRO A 209 -16.91 12.21 9.10
CA PRO A 209 -16.61 12.54 7.68
C PRO A 209 -15.18 13.00 7.42
N GLU A 210 -14.58 13.73 8.35
CA GLU A 210 -13.20 14.21 8.26
C GLU A 210 -12.17 13.06 8.22
N ASP A 211 -12.48 11.91 8.84
CA ASP A 211 -11.60 10.74 8.74
C ASP A 211 -11.57 10.18 7.31
N VAL A 212 -12.72 10.21 6.62
CA VAL A 212 -12.81 9.82 5.21
C VAL A 212 -12.04 10.82 4.35
N GLN A 213 -12.27 12.12 4.54
CA GLN A 213 -11.62 13.21 3.78
C GLN A 213 -10.08 13.14 3.90
N ASN A 214 -9.57 12.96 5.12
CA ASN A 214 -8.13 12.95 5.39
C ASN A 214 -7.36 11.84 4.66
N VAL A 215 -8.00 10.72 4.36
CA VAL A 215 -7.35 9.57 3.69
C VAL A 215 -7.80 9.40 2.25
N TYR A 216 -8.74 10.23 1.78
CA TYR A 216 -9.39 10.04 0.47
C TYR A 216 -8.39 10.09 -0.68
N THR A 217 -7.53 11.10 -0.74
CA THR A 217 -6.55 11.24 -1.80
C THR A 217 -5.51 10.12 -1.77
N ASP A 218 -4.96 9.78 -0.61
CA ASP A 218 -3.93 8.75 -0.46
C ASP A 218 -4.44 7.36 -0.84
N VAL A 219 -5.73 7.10 -0.60
CA VAL A 219 -6.38 5.83 -0.96
C VAL A 219 -6.82 5.82 -2.40
N CYS A 220 -7.28 6.93 -2.96
CA CYS A 220 -8.02 6.94 -4.21
C CYS A 220 -7.19 7.40 -5.43
N ALA A 221 -6.18 8.27 -5.26
CA ALA A 221 -5.51 8.90 -6.40
C ALA A 221 -4.85 7.90 -7.36
N HIS A 222 -4.18 6.87 -6.83
CA HIS A 222 -3.49 5.84 -7.63
C HIS A 222 -4.44 4.84 -8.32
N ARG A 223 -5.74 4.91 -8.03
CA ARG A 223 -6.80 4.06 -8.60
C ARG A 223 -7.56 4.72 -9.74
N LEU A 224 -7.33 6.03 -9.96
CA LEU A 224 -7.98 6.77 -11.03
C LEU A 224 -7.16 6.66 -12.32
N VAL A 225 -7.83 6.34 -13.42
CA VAL A 225 -7.29 6.53 -14.77
C VAL A 225 -7.94 7.78 -15.36
N LEU A 226 -7.11 8.75 -15.72
CA LEU A 226 -7.59 10.01 -16.27
C LEU A 226 -7.62 9.97 -17.78
N ARG A 227 -8.60 10.64 -18.37
CA ARG A 227 -8.65 10.86 -19.82
C ARG A 227 -7.54 11.81 -20.26
N PRO A 228 -7.05 11.71 -21.52
CA PRO A 228 -6.00 12.60 -22.03
C PRO A 228 -6.35 14.09 -21.89
N GLN A 229 -7.63 14.44 -21.93
CA GLN A 229 -8.10 15.81 -21.73
C GLN A 229 -7.74 16.37 -20.35
N ALA A 230 -7.76 15.54 -19.29
CA ALA A 230 -7.37 15.99 -17.95
C ALA A 230 -5.92 16.48 -17.91
N GLN A 231 -5.03 15.77 -18.61
CA GLN A 231 -3.62 16.18 -18.73
C GLN A 231 -3.46 17.48 -19.53
N ALA A 232 -4.24 17.64 -20.61
CA ALA A 232 -4.26 18.87 -21.40
C ALA A 232 -4.74 20.08 -20.58
N ASP A 233 -5.70 19.84 -19.66
CA ASP A 233 -6.23 20.85 -18.74
C ASP A 233 -5.33 21.08 -17.51
N GLY A 234 -4.17 20.37 -17.41
CA GLY A 234 -3.25 20.47 -16.28
C GLY A 234 -3.78 19.89 -14.97
N LYS A 235 -4.80 19.01 -15.05
CA LYS A 235 -5.40 18.37 -13.87
C LYS A 235 -4.79 17.01 -13.60
N ASP A 236 -4.45 16.77 -12.33
CA ASP A 236 -4.04 15.47 -11.82
C ASP A 236 -5.19 14.78 -11.03
N ALA A 237 -4.94 13.54 -10.62
CA ALA A 237 -5.92 12.76 -9.86
C ALA A 237 -6.27 13.40 -8.51
N GLY A 238 -5.29 13.99 -7.82
CA GLY A 238 -5.50 14.67 -6.54
C GLY A 238 -6.42 15.88 -6.67
N MET A 239 -6.23 16.69 -7.72
CA MET A 239 -7.09 17.86 -8.01
C MET A 239 -8.54 17.45 -8.28
N ILE A 240 -8.74 16.39 -9.08
CA ILE A 240 -10.08 15.88 -9.39
C ILE A 240 -10.77 15.34 -8.12
N LEU A 241 -10.04 14.59 -7.29
CA LEU A 241 -10.57 14.11 -6.01
C LEU A 241 -10.94 15.25 -5.07
N GLN A 242 -10.14 16.32 -5.04
CA GLN A 242 -10.44 17.50 -4.23
C GLN A 242 -11.70 18.21 -4.74
N GLU A 243 -11.87 18.40 -6.04
CA GLU A 243 -13.07 18.96 -6.64
C GLU A 243 -14.32 18.14 -6.26
N ILE A 244 -14.26 16.81 -6.36
CA ILE A 244 -15.35 15.92 -5.96
C ILE A 244 -15.67 16.08 -4.46
N MET A 245 -14.66 16.20 -3.61
CA MET A 245 -14.83 16.34 -2.17
C MET A 245 -15.44 17.70 -1.80
N ASP A 246 -15.12 18.77 -2.54
CA ASP A 246 -15.69 20.08 -2.34
C ASP A 246 -17.17 20.15 -2.79
N ASP A 247 -17.53 19.41 -3.83
CA ASP A 247 -18.90 19.33 -4.36
C ASP A 247 -19.83 18.47 -3.49
N ILE A 248 -19.30 17.38 -2.91
CA ILE A 248 -20.06 16.43 -2.09
C ILE A 248 -19.83 16.70 -0.62
N ARG A 249 -20.76 17.43 0.00
CA ARG A 249 -20.69 17.70 1.44
C ARG A 249 -21.35 16.58 2.26
N PRO A 250 -20.75 16.20 3.41
CA PRO A 250 -21.44 15.30 4.34
C PRO A 250 -22.73 15.94 4.82
N LYS A 251 -23.76 15.11 5.03
CA LYS A 251 -24.98 15.61 5.68
C LYS A 251 -24.62 16.10 7.09
N ALA A 252 -25.01 17.33 7.40
CA ALA A 252 -24.91 17.83 8.77
C ALA A 252 -25.74 16.92 9.68
N GLU A 253 -25.13 16.35 10.72
CA GLU A 253 -25.90 15.69 11.80
C GLU A 253 -26.87 16.71 12.38
N ARG A 254 -28.19 16.34 12.38
CA ARG A 254 -29.24 17.08 13.07
C ARG A 254 -29.35 16.62 14.50
#